data_256e776fce39b8fa2485bcec3c39b247
#
_entry.id   256e776fce39b8fa2485bcec3c39b247
#
_cell.length_a   1.000
_cell.length_b   1.000
_cell.length_c   1.000
_cell.angle_alpha   90.00
_cell.angle_beta   90.00
_cell.angle_gamma   90.00
#
_symmetry.space_group_name_H-M   'P 1'
#
loop_
_entity.id
_entity.type
_entity.pdbx_description
1 polymer ?
#
loop_
_entity_poly.entity_id
_entity_poly.type
_entity_poly.pdbx_seq_one_letter_code
_entity_poly.pdbx_strand_id
1 'polypeptide(L)'
;MMFRYKNSKSVLGGIALVSAGALLLAACSGTADDSTDASTASSGSETVELNFATWLPTQDQWPEIVAAFEEENPGITINFNRDEDYAAFIGNLDNEILAGTTPDLFGVQVGASLDDYADFALDTSEYATDWLDMLNAAAVEQTTTSDGKAAAVPILMGGMEYFAYNKTLMEELDLSLPTDYESLVEVSQAARDAGYSPFAMGAADTWHDADFFVWLSNQFGEGGDIYKAAAGDIDWDSESLVAAAQRWQDLFTDGVFEDAATTVTTYPAARDDYFFARKAPFFPTGSWHVGAAFSTSPEIPGSAVEGDEIGFALMPTMGDTDAGVTSGVDFALAISADSSAEKQAAAAKFVKFMAVGTGQELWTATLQGFPVSEDVTVELGDDESELAHTSLALTVESLQDSQYARKLVSPGNDALENDLGIILQKIADGADPASELATLNN
;
A
#
# COMPACT_ATOMS: atom_id res chain seq x y z
N MET A 1 -7.02 -40.24 19.74
CA MET A 1 -5.78 -40.99 19.59
C MET A 1 -4.64 -40.05 19.99
N MET A 2 -4.06 -40.26 21.17
CA MET A 2 -3.06 -39.38 21.78
C MET A 2 -1.70 -39.59 21.10
N PHE A 3 -1.03 -38.53 20.67
CA PHE A 3 0.40 -38.60 20.41
C PHE A 3 1.19 -37.71 21.36
N ARG A 4 2.13 -38.38 22.03
CA ARG A 4 3.00 -37.90 23.10
C ARG A 4 4.18 -37.08 22.51
N TYR A 5 4.40 -35.92 23.09
CA TYR A 5 5.66 -35.18 23.00
C TYR A 5 6.79 -35.89 23.72
N LYS A 6 7.93 -36.01 23.06
CA LYS A 6 9.15 -36.59 23.65
C LYS A 6 10.19 -35.51 23.87
N ASN A 7 10.35 -35.10 25.12
CA ASN A 7 11.43 -34.24 25.59
C ASN A 7 12.78 -34.95 25.49
N SER A 8 13.78 -34.31 24.93
CA SER A 8 15.19 -34.69 25.03
C SER A 8 15.96 -33.57 25.71
N LYS A 9 16.41 -33.85 26.96
CA LYS A 9 17.39 -33.05 27.73
C LYS A 9 18.80 -33.54 27.39
N SER A 10 19.74 -32.67 27.15
CA SER A 10 21.18 -32.92 27.34
C SER A 10 21.81 -31.60 27.81
N VAL A 11 22.16 -31.55 29.04
CA VAL A 11 23.40 -31.80 29.80
C VAL A 11 24.50 -30.77 29.52
N LEU A 12 24.81 -30.03 30.59
CA LEU A 12 25.89 -29.05 30.77
C LEU A 12 27.28 -29.71 30.63
N GLY A 13 28.21 -28.92 30.11
CA GLY A 13 29.64 -29.14 30.25
C GLY A 13 30.39 -27.82 30.13
N GLY A 14 30.72 -27.23 31.28
CA GLY A 14 31.55 -26.04 31.34
C GLY A 14 33.05 -26.40 31.33
N ILE A 15 33.85 -25.53 30.67
CA ILE A 15 35.30 -25.39 30.98
C ILE A 15 35.67 -23.92 30.86
N ALA A 16 36.06 -23.35 31.99
CA ALA A 16 36.74 -22.06 32.09
C ALA A 16 38.22 -22.26 31.84
N LEU A 17 38.85 -21.39 31.06
CA LEU A 17 40.29 -21.20 31.06
C LEU A 17 40.61 -19.71 30.96
N VAL A 18 41.18 -19.21 32.05
CA VAL A 18 41.82 -17.93 32.21
C VAL A 18 43.26 -18.04 31.69
N SER A 19 43.71 -17.07 30.90
CA SER A 19 45.13 -16.78 30.80
C SER A 19 45.38 -15.30 30.48
N ALA A 20 45.97 -14.64 31.43
CA ALA A 20 46.53 -13.30 31.38
C ALA A 20 47.95 -13.29 30.82
N GLY A 21 48.40 -12.13 30.36
CA GLY A 21 49.80 -11.80 30.10
C GLY A 21 50.04 -11.28 28.68
N ALA A 22 50.74 -10.24 28.37
CA ALA A 22 51.58 -9.31 29.08
C ALA A 22 51.89 -8.18 28.08
N LEU A 23 51.97 -6.98 28.56
CA LEU A 23 52.51 -5.81 27.87
C LEU A 23 54.01 -6.00 27.57
N LEU A 24 54.43 -5.63 26.36
CA LEU A 24 55.82 -5.29 26.09
C LEU A 24 55.88 -4.00 25.26
N LEU A 25 56.28 -2.91 25.94
CA LEU A 25 56.84 -1.71 25.32
C LEU A 25 58.28 -2.02 24.87
N ALA A 26 58.58 -1.71 23.64
CA ALA A 26 59.96 -1.52 23.19
C ALA A 26 60.05 -0.26 22.34
N ALA A 27 60.64 0.79 22.90
CA ALA A 27 61.13 1.93 22.18
C ALA A 27 62.52 1.61 21.65
N CYS A 28 62.82 1.89 20.39
CA CYS A 28 64.15 2.11 19.88
C CYS A 28 64.18 3.15 18.78
N SER A 29 64.88 4.19 19.02
CA SER A 29 65.32 5.27 18.13
C SER A 29 66.33 4.78 17.08
N GLY A 30 66.30 5.33 15.86
CA GLY A 30 67.40 5.14 14.91
C GLY A 30 67.08 5.65 13.50
N THR A 31 67.59 6.86 13.20
CA THR A 31 68.14 7.41 11.94
C THR A 31 67.37 7.25 10.61
N ALA A 32 67.23 8.41 9.98
CA ALA A 32 66.75 8.68 8.64
C ALA A 32 67.50 7.90 7.55
N ASP A 33 66.68 7.40 6.56
CA ASP A 33 67.13 7.34 5.17
C ASP A 33 65.95 7.56 4.25
N ASP A 34 66.19 8.40 3.26
CA ASP A 34 65.27 8.96 2.31
C ASP A 34 64.91 7.91 1.24
N SER A 35 63.69 7.42 1.21
CA SER A 35 63.10 6.74 0.04
C SER A 35 61.62 7.06 -0.04
N THR A 36 61.28 7.88 -1.03
CA THR A 36 59.96 8.20 -1.51
C THR A 36 59.26 6.91 -1.98
N ASP A 37 58.53 6.27 -1.09
CA ASP A 37 57.47 5.34 -1.46
C ASP A 37 56.14 6.07 -1.43
N ALA A 38 55.59 6.26 -2.62
CA ALA A 38 54.22 6.72 -2.81
C ALA A 38 53.29 5.71 -2.17
N SER A 39 52.92 5.97 -0.93
CA SER A 39 51.78 5.32 -0.29
C SER A 39 50.54 5.72 -1.09
N THR A 40 50.11 4.84 -2.00
CA THR A 40 48.73 4.84 -2.51
C THR A 40 47.86 4.64 -1.29
N ALA A 41 47.36 5.75 -0.76
CA ALA A 41 46.20 5.74 0.10
C ALA A 41 45.09 5.15 -0.74
N SER A 42 44.77 3.89 -0.52
CA SER A 42 43.47 3.30 -0.89
C SER A 42 42.47 4.16 -0.12
N SER A 43 41.86 5.10 -0.82
CA SER A 43 40.61 5.73 -0.36
C SER A 43 39.58 4.61 -0.37
N GLY A 44 39.42 3.90 0.74
CA GLY A 44 38.21 3.16 1.01
C GLY A 44 37.10 4.21 0.98
N SER A 45 36.24 4.19 -0.02
CA SER A 45 35.03 4.96 0.02
C SER A 45 34.29 4.52 1.29
N GLU A 46 34.06 5.43 2.23
CA GLU A 46 33.18 5.14 3.36
C GLU A 46 31.85 4.69 2.79
N THR A 47 31.36 3.56 3.26
CA THR A 47 30.05 3.03 2.86
C THR A 47 28.99 3.83 3.60
N VAL A 48 28.02 4.40 2.85
CA VAL A 48 26.87 5.09 3.42
C VAL A 48 25.77 4.07 3.63
N GLU A 49 25.36 3.86 4.89
CA GLU A 49 24.23 3.02 5.24
C GLU A 49 23.00 3.90 5.48
N LEU A 50 21.89 3.59 4.78
CA LEU A 50 20.60 4.25 4.90
C LEU A 50 19.63 3.35 5.66
N ASN A 51 18.93 3.88 6.67
CA ASN A 51 17.81 3.21 7.31
C ASN A 51 16.54 3.56 6.53
N PHE A 52 15.83 2.55 6.06
CA PHE A 52 14.58 2.70 5.33
C PHE A 52 13.44 2.02 6.09
N ALA A 53 12.51 2.81 6.64
CA ALA A 53 11.30 2.33 7.32
C ALA A 53 10.10 2.39 6.38
N THR A 54 9.34 1.29 6.29
CA THR A 54 8.26 1.20 5.30
C THR A 54 7.33 0.00 5.55
N TRP A 55 6.18 -0.04 4.87
CA TRP A 55 5.34 -1.24 4.74
C TRP A 55 5.48 -1.89 3.35
N LEU A 56 6.00 -1.16 2.35
CA LEU A 56 6.25 -1.60 0.97
C LEU A 56 7.67 -1.20 0.52
N PRO A 57 8.28 -1.96 -0.42
CA PRO A 57 7.83 -3.19 -1.05
C PRO A 57 7.76 -4.39 -0.08
N THR A 58 7.16 -5.51 -0.52
CA THR A 58 7.10 -6.73 0.31
C THR A 58 8.47 -7.38 0.47
N GLN A 59 8.58 -8.29 1.45
CA GLN A 59 9.87 -8.94 1.78
C GLN A 59 10.43 -9.80 0.64
N ASP A 60 9.58 -10.32 -0.21
CA ASP A 60 9.96 -11.13 -1.38
C ASP A 60 10.34 -10.28 -2.61
N GLN A 61 9.80 -9.06 -2.74
CA GLN A 61 10.15 -8.11 -3.81
C GLN A 61 11.49 -7.40 -3.55
N TRP A 62 11.78 -7.12 -2.27
CA TRP A 62 12.93 -6.31 -1.87
C TRP A 62 14.29 -6.80 -2.35
N PRO A 63 14.64 -8.11 -2.32
CA PRO A 63 15.98 -8.58 -2.65
C PRO A 63 16.46 -8.21 -4.06
N GLU A 64 15.58 -8.24 -5.05
CA GLU A 64 15.91 -7.89 -6.43
C GLU A 64 16.10 -6.37 -6.58
N ILE A 65 15.20 -5.58 -5.97
CA ILE A 65 15.26 -4.12 -5.99
C ILE A 65 16.56 -3.61 -5.34
N VAL A 66 16.89 -4.09 -4.12
CA VAL A 66 18.07 -3.63 -3.42
C VAL A 66 19.36 -4.06 -4.11
N ALA A 67 19.41 -5.28 -4.66
CA ALA A 67 20.59 -5.77 -5.38
C ALA A 67 20.89 -4.91 -6.62
N ALA A 68 19.87 -4.53 -7.40
CA ALA A 68 20.03 -3.66 -8.55
C ALA A 68 20.49 -2.25 -8.14
N PHE A 69 19.92 -1.69 -7.06
CA PHE A 69 20.34 -0.38 -6.55
C PHE A 69 21.79 -0.36 -6.09
N GLU A 70 22.22 -1.36 -5.30
CA GLU A 70 23.58 -1.44 -4.76
C GLU A 70 24.62 -1.73 -5.86
N GLU A 71 24.24 -2.43 -6.93
CA GLU A 71 25.08 -2.61 -8.12
C GLU A 71 25.30 -1.29 -8.87
N GLU A 72 24.26 -0.49 -9.04
CA GLU A 72 24.32 0.83 -9.69
C GLU A 72 25.03 1.90 -8.82
N ASN A 73 24.99 1.72 -7.48
CA ASN A 73 25.50 2.69 -6.50
C ASN A 73 26.50 2.07 -5.53
N PRO A 74 27.71 1.62 -5.97
CA PRO A 74 28.70 1.01 -5.11
C PRO A 74 29.08 1.94 -3.95
N GLY A 75 28.96 1.45 -2.72
CA GLY A 75 29.26 2.20 -1.49
C GLY A 75 28.02 2.81 -0.81
N ILE A 76 26.81 2.52 -1.30
CA ILE A 76 25.56 2.78 -0.58
C ILE A 76 24.91 1.45 -0.27
N THR A 77 24.44 1.27 0.98
CA THR A 77 23.70 0.09 1.41
C THR A 77 22.40 0.52 2.09
N ILE A 78 21.37 -0.31 2.01
CA ILE A 78 20.07 0.00 2.60
C ILE A 78 19.71 -1.02 3.69
N ASN A 79 19.54 -0.54 4.91
CA ASN A 79 18.98 -1.29 6.02
C ASN A 79 17.46 -1.18 5.94
N PHE A 80 16.81 -2.27 5.49
CA PHE A 80 15.39 -2.34 5.23
C PHE A 80 14.60 -2.76 6.47
N ASN A 81 13.80 -1.84 7.01
CA ASN A 81 12.95 -2.06 8.18
C ASN A 81 11.48 -2.02 7.72
N ARG A 82 10.88 -3.19 7.54
CA ARG A 82 9.51 -3.33 7.07
C ARG A 82 8.58 -3.85 8.15
N ASP A 83 7.45 -3.15 8.34
CA ASP A 83 6.28 -3.68 9.03
C ASP A 83 5.27 -4.20 7.99
N GLU A 84 4.66 -5.36 8.21
CA GLU A 84 3.67 -5.94 7.28
C GLU A 84 2.32 -5.23 7.35
N ASP A 85 2.01 -4.72 8.52
CA ASP A 85 0.78 -3.99 8.82
C ASP A 85 1.03 -2.49 8.79
N TYR A 86 0.20 -1.74 8.04
CA TYR A 86 0.37 -0.29 7.88
C TYR A 86 0.21 0.47 9.20
N ALA A 87 -0.74 0.07 10.06
CA ALA A 87 -0.95 0.74 11.35
C ALA A 87 0.23 0.48 12.31
N ALA A 88 0.84 -0.71 12.25
CA ALA A 88 2.07 -1.00 12.99
C ALA A 88 3.24 -0.16 12.48
N PHE A 89 3.37 -0.01 11.16
CA PHE A 89 4.38 0.85 10.54
C PHE A 89 4.25 2.29 11.03
N ILE A 90 3.07 2.88 10.97
CA ILE A 90 2.80 4.25 11.45
C ILE A 90 3.17 4.40 12.92
N GLY A 91 2.74 3.47 13.79
CA GLY A 91 3.07 3.52 15.22
C GLY A 91 4.57 3.40 15.51
N ASN A 92 5.32 2.66 14.71
CA ASN A 92 6.77 2.55 14.83
C ASN A 92 7.48 3.81 14.33
N LEU A 93 7.05 4.37 13.19
CA LEU A 93 7.59 5.62 12.64
C LEU A 93 7.40 6.79 13.62
N ASP A 94 6.21 6.91 14.23
CA ASP A 94 5.91 7.92 15.25
C ASP A 94 6.87 7.80 16.46
N ASN A 95 7.10 6.56 16.92
CA ASN A 95 8.02 6.32 18.03
C ASN A 95 9.47 6.68 17.68
N GLU A 96 9.94 6.40 16.47
CA GLU A 96 11.29 6.75 16.00
C GLU A 96 11.46 8.27 15.87
N ILE A 97 10.47 8.97 15.33
CA ILE A 97 10.45 10.43 15.24
C ILE A 97 10.47 11.07 16.63
N LEU A 98 9.59 10.62 17.54
CA LEU A 98 9.55 11.11 18.92
C LEU A 98 10.84 10.85 19.69
N ALA A 99 11.55 9.79 19.38
CA ALA A 99 12.87 9.47 19.96
C ALA A 99 14.02 10.26 19.35
N GLY A 100 13.79 11.02 18.26
CA GLY A 100 14.85 11.73 17.51
C GLY A 100 15.75 10.77 16.73
N THR A 101 15.21 9.65 16.29
CA THR A 101 15.88 8.61 15.50
C THR A 101 15.16 8.39 14.17
N THR A 102 14.63 9.45 13.59
CA THR A 102 13.96 9.43 12.29
C THR A 102 14.76 8.63 11.27
N PRO A 103 14.17 7.63 10.57
CA PRO A 103 14.88 6.87 9.54
C PRO A 103 15.30 7.78 8.38
N ASP A 104 16.37 7.42 7.65
CA ASP A 104 16.90 8.23 6.55
C ASP A 104 15.94 8.31 5.36
N LEU A 105 15.17 7.24 5.16
CA LEU A 105 14.11 7.10 4.17
C LEU A 105 12.87 6.52 4.85
N PHE A 106 11.70 7.00 4.50
CA PHE A 106 10.46 6.42 4.98
C PHE A 106 9.35 6.50 3.94
N GLY A 107 8.50 5.45 3.94
CA GLY A 107 7.30 5.42 3.12
C GLY A 107 6.23 6.36 3.69
N VAL A 108 5.45 6.99 2.82
CA VAL A 108 4.28 7.79 3.22
C VAL A 108 3.12 7.54 2.27
N GLN A 109 1.90 7.63 2.78
CA GLN A 109 0.71 7.79 1.97
C GLN A 109 0.41 9.29 1.78
N VAL A 110 -0.29 9.62 0.69
CA VAL A 110 -0.76 10.99 0.44
C VAL A 110 -1.95 11.34 1.35
N GLY A 111 -2.35 12.59 1.36
CA GLY A 111 -3.41 13.09 2.22
C GLY A 111 -2.89 13.44 3.61
N ALA A 112 -3.68 13.18 4.65
CA ALA A 112 -3.37 13.52 6.03
C ALA A 112 -2.01 12.96 6.50
N SER A 113 -1.70 11.70 6.16
CA SER A 113 -0.42 11.08 6.52
C SER A 113 0.80 11.82 5.97
N LEU A 114 0.69 12.43 4.77
CA LEU A 114 1.77 13.26 4.23
C LEU A 114 1.97 14.55 5.04
N ASP A 115 0.86 15.21 5.42
CA ASP A 115 0.90 16.45 6.22
C ASP A 115 1.52 16.19 7.59
N ASP A 116 1.20 15.06 8.25
CA ASP A 116 1.73 14.68 9.56
C ASP A 116 3.26 14.54 9.58
N TYR A 117 3.83 14.01 8.49
CA TYR A 117 5.27 13.74 8.40
C TYR A 117 6.06 14.81 7.64
N ALA A 118 5.40 15.81 7.09
CA ALA A 118 6.04 16.82 6.26
C ALA A 118 7.16 17.60 6.95
N ASP A 119 7.02 17.93 8.24
CA ASP A 119 8.04 18.64 9.00
C ASP A 119 9.36 17.86 9.14
N PHE A 120 9.30 16.54 9.02
CA PHE A 120 10.46 15.63 9.11
C PHE A 120 11.01 15.27 7.73
N ALA A 121 10.34 15.66 6.66
CA ALA A 121 10.74 15.37 5.28
C ALA A 121 11.55 16.53 4.67
N LEU A 122 12.55 16.17 3.86
CA LEU A 122 13.29 17.11 3.01
C LEU A 122 12.40 17.53 1.83
N ASP A 123 12.41 18.82 1.48
CA ASP A 123 11.66 19.31 0.31
C ASP A 123 12.23 18.71 -0.99
N THR A 124 11.38 18.16 -1.84
CA THR A 124 11.79 17.50 -3.09
C THR A 124 12.47 18.44 -4.06
N SER A 125 12.20 19.75 -3.97
CA SER A 125 12.89 20.78 -4.75
C SER A 125 14.38 20.87 -4.47
N GLU A 126 14.86 20.31 -3.36
CA GLU A 126 16.28 20.29 -3.00
C GLU A 126 17.05 19.18 -3.74
N TYR A 127 16.36 18.13 -4.26
CA TYR A 127 17.06 16.97 -4.82
C TYR A 127 16.44 16.36 -6.08
N ALA A 128 15.19 16.69 -6.45
CA ALA A 128 14.46 16.02 -7.53
C ALA A 128 14.22 16.89 -8.78
N THR A 129 14.61 18.16 -8.79
CA THR A 129 14.29 19.16 -9.82
C THR A 129 14.66 18.76 -11.26
N ASP A 130 15.66 17.88 -11.43
CA ASP A 130 16.18 17.53 -12.77
C ASP A 130 15.40 16.39 -13.44
N TRP A 131 14.46 15.74 -12.73
CA TRP A 131 13.76 14.55 -13.18
C TRP A 131 12.30 14.43 -12.72
N LEU A 132 11.83 15.33 -11.85
CA LEU A 132 10.46 15.29 -11.31
C LEU A 132 9.39 15.45 -12.42
N ASP A 133 9.73 16.13 -13.50
CA ASP A 133 8.89 16.32 -14.69
C ASP A 133 8.76 15.08 -15.59
N MET A 134 9.47 13.99 -15.28
CA MET A 134 9.29 12.66 -15.89
C MET A 134 8.14 11.89 -15.23
N LEU A 135 7.57 12.40 -14.12
CA LEU A 135 6.50 11.77 -13.39
C LEU A 135 5.14 12.37 -13.77
N ASN A 136 4.10 11.58 -13.59
CA ASN A 136 2.72 12.05 -13.73
C ASN A 136 2.48 13.30 -12.87
N ALA A 137 2.09 14.41 -13.50
CA ALA A 137 1.96 15.70 -12.83
C ALA A 137 0.91 15.68 -11.71
N ALA A 138 -0.21 14.95 -11.89
CA ALA A 138 -1.23 14.82 -10.86
C ALA A 138 -0.74 14.00 -9.66
N ALA A 139 0.14 13.02 -9.88
CA ALA A 139 0.77 12.26 -8.80
C ALA A 139 1.74 13.15 -8.00
N VAL A 140 2.53 13.98 -8.67
CA VAL A 140 3.43 14.95 -8.01
C VAL A 140 2.63 15.98 -7.19
N GLU A 141 1.50 16.44 -7.70
CA GLU A 141 0.62 17.35 -6.96
C GLU A 141 0.10 16.73 -5.66
N GLN A 142 -0.27 15.44 -5.69
CA GLN A 142 -0.75 14.72 -4.49
C GLN A 142 0.32 14.51 -3.41
N THR A 143 1.61 14.63 -3.73
CA THR A 143 2.72 14.57 -2.76
C THR A 143 3.17 15.95 -2.27
N THR A 144 2.34 16.96 -2.51
CA THR A 144 2.48 18.30 -1.95
C THR A 144 1.49 18.46 -0.81
N THR A 145 1.96 18.93 0.33
CA THR A 145 1.15 19.16 1.52
C THR A 145 0.14 20.30 1.35
N SER A 146 -0.82 20.38 2.26
CA SER A 146 -1.84 21.45 2.28
C SER A 146 -1.25 22.85 2.36
N ASP A 147 -0.05 23.03 2.95
CA ASP A 147 0.68 24.31 3.04
C ASP A 147 1.65 24.56 1.87
N GLY A 148 1.73 23.64 0.92
CA GLY A 148 2.48 23.77 -0.33
C GLY A 148 3.91 23.24 -0.30
N LYS A 149 4.31 22.44 0.70
CA LYS A 149 5.60 21.77 0.74
C LYS A 149 5.56 20.49 -0.11
N ALA A 150 6.51 20.33 -1.03
CA ALA A 150 6.70 19.09 -1.77
C ALA A 150 7.47 18.08 -0.88
N ALA A 151 6.75 17.32 -0.03
CA ALA A 151 7.34 16.56 1.07
C ALA A 151 7.78 15.14 0.70
N ALA A 152 7.31 14.58 -0.43
CA ALA A 152 7.66 13.25 -0.87
C ALA A 152 7.69 13.15 -2.39
N VAL A 153 8.28 12.05 -2.90
CA VAL A 153 8.23 11.69 -4.32
C VAL A 153 7.23 10.54 -4.49
N PRO A 154 6.23 10.66 -5.37
CA PRO A 154 5.33 9.55 -5.66
C PRO A 154 6.11 8.40 -6.32
N ILE A 155 5.80 7.16 -5.96
CA ILE A 155 6.46 5.96 -6.49
C ILE A 155 5.47 5.02 -7.18
N LEU A 156 4.33 4.75 -6.53
CA LEU A 156 3.30 3.90 -7.11
C LEU A 156 1.96 4.61 -7.12
N MET A 157 1.20 4.38 -8.17
CA MET A 157 -0.21 4.72 -8.26
C MET A 157 -1.07 3.49 -8.04
N GLY A 158 -2.25 3.69 -7.47
CA GLY A 158 -3.28 2.69 -7.30
C GLY A 158 -4.66 3.30 -7.39
N GLY A 159 -5.68 2.46 -7.40
CA GLY A 159 -7.08 2.88 -7.45
C GLY A 159 -8.01 1.88 -6.82
N MET A 160 -9.22 2.32 -6.50
CA MET A 160 -10.39 1.60 -6.04
C MET A 160 -11.62 2.07 -6.85
N GLU A 161 -12.69 1.36 -7.11
CA GLU A 161 -13.05 0.04 -6.58
C GLU A 161 -13.04 -0.99 -7.69
N TYR A 162 -12.32 -2.03 -7.43
CA TYR A 162 -12.32 -3.26 -8.22
C TYR A 162 -12.81 -4.41 -7.36
N PHE A 163 -13.02 -5.54 -7.99
CA PHE A 163 -13.07 -6.81 -7.28
C PHE A 163 -12.35 -7.90 -8.06
N ALA A 164 -11.57 -8.70 -7.33
CA ALA A 164 -11.10 -9.97 -7.85
C ALA A 164 -12.25 -10.97 -7.85
N TYR A 165 -12.35 -11.80 -8.88
CA TYR A 165 -13.37 -12.85 -8.94
C TYR A 165 -12.77 -14.20 -9.36
N ASN A 166 -13.26 -15.26 -8.74
CA ASN A 166 -12.90 -16.62 -9.09
C ASN A 166 -13.83 -17.12 -10.19
N LYS A 167 -13.39 -17.01 -11.47
CA LYS A 167 -14.18 -17.40 -12.64
C LYS A 167 -14.56 -18.87 -12.60
N THR A 168 -13.63 -19.76 -12.21
CA THR A 168 -13.88 -21.19 -12.10
C THR A 168 -15.00 -21.49 -11.09
N LEU A 169 -14.97 -20.85 -9.91
CA LEU A 169 -16.00 -21.01 -8.90
C LEU A 169 -17.35 -20.43 -9.37
N MET A 170 -17.31 -19.27 -10.04
CA MET A 170 -18.53 -18.68 -10.63
C MET A 170 -19.20 -19.62 -11.64
N GLU A 171 -18.42 -20.26 -12.52
CA GLU A 171 -18.93 -21.24 -13.48
C GLU A 171 -19.52 -22.47 -12.78
N GLU A 172 -18.91 -22.96 -11.70
CA GLU A 172 -19.44 -24.07 -10.88
C GLU A 172 -20.79 -23.72 -10.22
N LEU A 173 -20.97 -22.45 -9.85
CA LEU A 173 -22.16 -21.95 -9.15
C LEU A 173 -23.21 -21.32 -10.09
N ASP A 174 -22.97 -21.32 -11.41
CA ASP A 174 -23.81 -20.66 -12.43
C ASP A 174 -24.04 -19.17 -12.14
N LEU A 175 -23.00 -18.48 -11.67
CA LEU A 175 -23.00 -17.04 -11.37
C LEU A 175 -22.52 -16.23 -12.57
N SER A 176 -23.01 -15.00 -12.69
CA SER A 176 -22.56 -14.00 -13.67
C SER A 176 -21.97 -12.78 -12.97
N LEU A 177 -21.09 -12.04 -13.66
CA LEU A 177 -20.58 -10.77 -13.13
C LEU A 177 -21.73 -9.76 -13.00
N PRO A 178 -21.88 -9.08 -11.84
CA PRO A 178 -22.89 -8.05 -11.65
C PRO A 178 -22.56 -6.79 -12.46
N THR A 179 -23.58 -6.11 -12.98
CA THR A 179 -23.46 -4.89 -13.78
C THR A 179 -24.14 -3.67 -13.15
N ASP A 180 -24.98 -3.91 -12.14
CA ASP A 180 -25.71 -2.91 -11.39
C ASP A 180 -26.04 -3.44 -9.99
N TYR A 181 -26.66 -2.61 -9.15
CA TYR A 181 -26.98 -3.01 -7.77
C TYR A 181 -27.97 -4.19 -7.69
N GLU A 182 -28.98 -4.26 -8.58
CA GLU A 182 -29.98 -5.34 -8.57
C GLU A 182 -29.30 -6.69 -8.85
N SER A 183 -28.48 -6.76 -9.89
CA SER A 183 -27.72 -7.97 -10.24
C SER A 183 -26.64 -8.31 -9.19
N LEU A 184 -26.08 -7.29 -8.50
CA LEU A 184 -25.15 -7.50 -7.37
C LEU A 184 -25.83 -8.22 -6.21
N VAL A 185 -27.05 -7.82 -5.84
CA VAL A 185 -27.86 -8.48 -4.80
C VAL A 185 -28.25 -9.89 -5.23
N GLU A 186 -28.71 -10.07 -6.50
CA GLU A 186 -29.09 -11.39 -7.03
C GLU A 186 -27.93 -12.39 -7.00
N VAL A 187 -26.73 -12.00 -7.48
CA VAL A 187 -25.56 -12.89 -7.48
C VAL A 187 -25.10 -13.20 -6.07
N SER A 188 -25.21 -12.24 -5.16
CA SER A 188 -24.85 -12.42 -3.74
C SER A 188 -25.79 -13.42 -3.07
N GLN A 189 -27.09 -13.31 -3.30
CA GLN A 189 -28.04 -14.29 -2.78
C GLN A 189 -27.80 -15.69 -3.34
N ALA A 190 -27.50 -15.81 -4.64
CA ALA A 190 -27.19 -17.10 -5.25
C ALA A 190 -25.94 -17.76 -4.64
N ALA A 191 -24.89 -16.97 -4.37
CA ALA A 191 -23.69 -17.46 -3.69
C ALA A 191 -24.00 -17.92 -2.25
N ARG A 192 -24.80 -17.16 -1.49
CA ARG A 192 -25.25 -17.53 -0.12
C ARG A 192 -26.09 -18.83 -0.13
N ASP A 193 -27.00 -18.98 -1.06
CA ASP A 193 -27.83 -20.19 -1.20
C ASP A 193 -26.98 -21.43 -1.51
N ALA A 194 -25.83 -21.25 -2.18
CA ALA A 194 -24.83 -22.28 -2.41
C ALA A 194 -23.89 -22.52 -1.22
N GLY A 195 -23.99 -21.71 -0.15
CA GLY A 195 -23.19 -21.85 1.08
C GLY A 195 -21.85 -21.11 1.07
N TYR A 196 -21.69 -20.11 0.20
CA TYR A 196 -20.51 -19.26 0.10
C TYR A 196 -20.77 -17.87 0.70
N SER A 197 -19.72 -17.21 1.19
CA SER A 197 -19.73 -15.77 1.43
C SER A 197 -19.71 -15.06 0.07
N PRO A 198 -20.61 -14.13 -0.25
CA PRO A 198 -20.67 -13.61 -1.62
C PRO A 198 -19.48 -12.70 -1.94
N PHE A 199 -19.43 -11.52 -1.34
CA PHE A 199 -18.31 -10.59 -1.43
C PHE A 199 -17.59 -10.53 -0.09
N ALA A 200 -16.32 -10.98 -0.07
CA ALA A 200 -15.49 -10.94 1.12
C ALA A 200 -15.00 -9.50 1.34
N MET A 201 -15.72 -8.73 2.16
CA MET A 201 -15.37 -7.35 2.50
C MET A 201 -14.54 -7.28 3.78
N GLY A 202 -13.42 -6.57 3.73
CA GLY A 202 -12.54 -6.34 4.88
C GLY A 202 -13.00 -5.18 5.77
N ALA A 203 -14.28 -5.15 6.16
CA ALA A 203 -14.90 -4.00 6.82
C ALA A 203 -14.57 -3.85 8.32
N ALA A 204 -13.73 -4.71 8.89
CA ALA A 204 -13.12 -4.45 10.20
C ALA A 204 -11.96 -3.43 10.13
N ASP A 205 -11.47 -3.14 8.93
CA ASP A 205 -10.42 -2.15 8.69
C ASP A 205 -11.03 -0.82 8.20
N THR A 206 -10.98 0.20 9.04
CA THR A 206 -11.58 1.52 8.78
C THR A 206 -11.13 2.17 7.48
N TRP A 207 -9.88 1.94 7.08
CA TRP A 207 -9.34 2.47 5.83
C TRP A 207 -10.04 1.87 4.59
N HIS A 208 -10.39 0.57 4.64
CA HIS A 208 -11.07 -0.10 3.52
C HIS A 208 -12.51 0.40 3.37
N ASP A 209 -13.20 0.62 4.50
CA ASP A 209 -14.53 1.20 4.52
C ASP A 209 -14.52 2.62 3.96
N ALA A 210 -13.57 3.45 4.40
CA ALA A 210 -13.41 4.83 3.93
C ALA A 210 -13.10 4.89 2.43
N ASP A 211 -12.15 4.10 1.93
CA ASP A 211 -11.78 4.06 0.51
C ASP A 211 -12.98 3.61 -0.35
N PHE A 212 -13.70 2.55 0.07
CA PHE A 212 -14.92 2.11 -0.61
C PHE A 212 -15.99 3.20 -0.63
N PHE A 213 -16.20 3.89 0.49
CA PHE A 213 -17.21 4.93 0.58
C PHE A 213 -16.83 6.19 -0.22
N VAL A 214 -15.55 6.55 -0.28
CA VAL A 214 -15.08 7.64 -1.16
C VAL A 214 -15.48 7.33 -2.61
N TRP A 215 -15.25 6.10 -3.09
CA TRP A 215 -15.68 5.69 -4.41
C TRP A 215 -17.21 5.69 -4.56
N LEU A 216 -17.94 5.04 -3.63
CA LEU A 216 -19.38 4.88 -3.68
C LEU A 216 -20.10 6.24 -3.71
N SER A 217 -19.65 7.19 -2.89
CA SER A 217 -20.28 8.51 -2.76
C SER A 217 -20.25 9.33 -4.06
N ASN A 218 -19.25 9.10 -4.92
CA ASN A 218 -19.16 9.78 -6.22
C ASN A 218 -20.23 9.34 -7.22
N GLN A 219 -20.97 8.28 -6.93
CA GLN A 219 -22.07 7.81 -7.76
C GLN A 219 -23.43 8.49 -7.45
N PHE A 220 -23.48 9.33 -6.42
CA PHE A 220 -24.71 10.00 -5.98
C PHE A 220 -24.67 11.50 -6.26
N GLY A 221 -25.82 12.05 -6.67
CA GLY A 221 -25.94 13.44 -7.08
C GLY A 221 -25.11 13.72 -8.35
N GLU A 222 -24.31 14.79 -8.32
CA GLU A 222 -23.41 15.15 -9.42
C GLU A 222 -21.97 14.59 -9.23
N GLY A 223 -21.73 13.83 -8.15
CA GLY A 223 -20.41 13.37 -7.73
C GLY A 223 -19.56 14.48 -7.10
N GLY A 224 -18.50 14.07 -6.39
CA GLY A 224 -17.51 14.96 -5.81
C GLY A 224 -17.92 15.68 -4.51
N ASP A 225 -19.11 15.41 -3.96
CA ASP A 225 -19.59 16.08 -2.74
C ASP A 225 -18.76 15.66 -1.51
N ILE A 226 -18.20 14.45 -1.49
CA ILE A 226 -17.35 13.99 -0.39
C ILE A 226 -16.10 14.88 -0.22
N TYR A 227 -15.50 15.33 -1.33
CA TYR A 227 -14.32 16.21 -1.28
C TYR A 227 -14.69 17.62 -0.80
N LYS A 228 -15.88 18.12 -1.15
CA LYS A 228 -16.41 19.39 -0.64
C LYS A 228 -16.70 19.32 0.86
N ALA A 229 -17.25 18.18 1.32
CA ALA A 229 -17.47 17.96 2.74
C ALA A 229 -16.14 17.85 3.52
N ALA A 230 -15.17 17.14 2.98
CA ALA A 230 -13.83 17.06 3.56
C ALA A 230 -13.12 18.43 3.64
N ALA A 231 -13.34 19.30 2.64
CA ALA A 231 -12.85 20.68 2.64
C ALA A 231 -13.66 21.63 3.55
N GLY A 232 -14.80 21.20 4.08
CA GLY A 232 -15.71 22.02 4.89
C GLY A 232 -16.60 22.96 4.07
N ASP A 233 -16.72 22.76 2.77
CA ASP A 233 -17.53 23.58 1.88
C ASP A 233 -19.03 23.23 1.96
N ILE A 234 -19.36 22.00 2.34
CA ILE A 234 -20.72 21.51 2.58
C ILE A 234 -20.76 20.62 3.83
N ASP A 235 -21.95 20.42 4.36
CA ASP A 235 -22.15 19.52 5.50
C ASP A 235 -22.08 18.04 5.06
N TRP A 236 -21.55 17.16 5.92
CA TRP A 236 -21.46 15.72 5.69
C TRP A 236 -22.81 15.03 5.59
N ASP A 237 -23.87 15.58 6.20
CA ASP A 237 -25.24 15.09 6.09
C ASP A 237 -26.02 15.65 4.89
N SER A 238 -25.30 16.06 3.83
CA SER A 238 -25.89 16.45 2.55
C SER A 238 -26.68 15.30 1.92
N GLU A 239 -27.67 15.60 1.08
CA GLU A 239 -28.58 14.61 0.49
C GLU A 239 -27.85 13.50 -0.28
N SER A 240 -26.84 13.85 -1.06
CA SER A 240 -26.01 12.89 -1.84
C SER A 240 -25.21 11.96 -0.95
N LEU A 241 -24.55 12.49 0.09
CA LEU A 241 -23.73 11.69 1.00
C LEU A 241 -24.59 10.79 1.90
N VAL A 242 -25.75 11.26 2.35
CA VAL A 242 -26.73 10.44 3.08
C VAL A 242 -27.25 9.30 2.20
N ALA A 243 -27.55 9.57 0.91
CA ALA A 243 -27.97 8.53 -0.02
C ALA A 243 -26.88 7.48 -0.27
N ALA A 244 -25.63 7.91 -0.39
CA ALA A 244 -24.47 7.00 -0.48
C ALA A 244 -24.33 6.15 0.79
N ALA A 245 -24.45 6.76 1.97
CA ALA A 245 -24.34 6.06 3.25
C ALA A 245 -25.52 5.09 3.48
N GLN A 246 -26.70 5.39 2.97
CA GLN A 246 -27.81 4.44 2.94
C GLN A 246 -27.48 3.25 2.03
N ARG A 247 -26.90 3.48 0.84
CA ARG A 247 -26.47 2.39 -0.05
C ARG A 247 -25.37 1.54 0.59
N TRP A 248 -24.43 2.14 1.32
CA TRP A 248 -23.46 1.42 2.10
C TRP A 248 -24.11 0.49 3.12
N GLN A 249 -25.11 0.96 3.87
CA GLN A 249 -25.88 0.16 4.82
C GLN A 249 -26.62 -0.97 4.11
N ASP A 250 -27.22 -0.69 2.93
CA ASP A 250 -27.98 -1.66 2.14
C ASP A 250 -27.09 -2.84 1.69
N LEU A 251 -25.80 -2.63 1.40
CA LEU A 251 -24.85 -3.71 1.05
C LEU A 251 -24.76 -4.80 2.13
N PHE A 252 -24.92 -4.43 3.40
CA PHE A 252 -24.93 -5.39 4.51
C PHE A 252 -26.34 -5.98 4.73
N THR A 253 -27.37 -5.14 4.70
CA THR A 253 -28.75 -5.60 4.96
C THR A 253 -29.32 -6.46 3.84
N ASP A 254 -28.92 -6.24 2.59
CA ASP A 254 -29.28 -7.06 1.42
C ASP A 254 -28.35 -8.27 1.23
N GLY A 255 -27.35 -8.41 2.12
CA GLY A 255 -26.50 -9.57 2.18
C GLY A 255 -25.45 -9.65 1.05
N VAL A 256 -25.01 -8.52 0.51
CA VAL A 256 -23.87 -8.47 -0.40
C VAL A 256 -22.59 -8.77 0.35
N PHE A 257 -22.35 -8.11 1.50
CA PHE A 257 -21.24 -8.41 2.38
C PHE A 257 -21.63 -9.42 3.46
N GLU A 258 -20.65 -10.09 4.06
CA GLU A 258 -20.91 -11.08 5.10
C GLU A 258 -21.35 -10.42 6.42
N ASP A 259 -22.13 -11.18 7.22
CA ASP A 259 -22.84 -10.67 8.42
C ASP A 259 -21.93 -10.14 9.54
N ALA A 260 -20.66 -10.50 9.55
CA ALA A 260 -19.69 -10.09 10.59
C ALA A 260 -18.51 -9.26 10.03
N ALA A 261 -18.64 -8.74 8.81
CA ALA A 261 -17.54 -8.04 8.13
C ALA A 261 -16.97 -6.89 8.96
N THR A 262 -17.83 -6.06 9.58
CA THR A 262 -17.44 -4.89 10.40
C THR A 262 -16.70 -5.22 11.70
N THR A 263 -16.79 -6.46 12.20
CA THR A 263 -16.27 -6.82 13.53
C THR A 263 -15.15 -7.84 13.52
N VAL A 264 -15.04 -8.67 12.49
CA VAL A 264 -14.08 -9.79 12.47
C VAL A 264 -13.29 -9.92 11.18
N THR A 265 -13.77 -9.40 10.05
CA THR A 265 -13.12 -9.60 8.78
C THR A 265 -12.25 -8.39 8.42
N THR A 266 -10.96 -8.49 8.72
CA THR A 266 -9.95 -7.53 8.23
C THR A 266 -9.69 -7.74 6.74
N TYR A 267 -9.08 -6.76 6.09
CA TYR A 267 -8.74 -6.86 4.67
C TYR A 267 -7.85 -8.09 4.34
N PRO A 268 -6.78 -8.38 5.10
CA PRO A 268 -6.03 -9.62 4.91
C PRO A 268 -6.88 -10.89 5.12
N ALA A 269 -7.80 -10.88 6.11
CA ALA A 269 -8.68 -12.03 6.33
C ALA A 269 -9.69 -12.22 5.19
N ALA A 270 -10.25 -11.14 4.64
CA ALA A 270 -11.14 -11.19 3.47
C ALA A 270 -10.42 -11.84 2.27
N ARG A 271 -9.18 -11.45 2.03
CA ARG A 271 -8.32 -12.02 1.00
C ARG A 271 -8.00 -13.49 1.27
N ASP A 272 -7.39 -13.80 2.43
CA ASP A 272 -6.75 -15.08 2.69
C ASP A 272 -7.71 -16.15 3.21
N ASP A 273 -8.60 -15.78 4.14
CA ASP A 273 -9.51 -16.72 4.81
C ASP A 273 -10.81 -16.95 4.04
N TYR A 274 -11.14 -16.05 3.10
CA TYR A 274 -12.35 -16.15 2.27
C TYR A 274 -12.04 -16.34 0.79
N PHE A 275 -11.40 -15.38 0.12
CA PHE A 275 -11.20 -15.44 -1.33
C PHE A 275 -10.19 -16.51 -1.71
N PHE A 276 -8.95 -16.46 -1.21
CA PHE A 276 -7.92 -17.47 -1.48
C PHE A 276 -8.19 -18.81 -0.78
N ALA A 277 -9.03 -18.83 0.26
CA ALA A 277 -9.56 -20.07 0.82
C ALA A 277 -10.72 -20.69 0.02
N ARG A 278 -11.11 -20.09 -1.12
CA ARG A 278 -12.20 -20.53 -2.02
C ARG A 278 -13.58 -20.59 -1.34
N LYS A 279 -13.81 -19.68 -0.36
CA LYS A 279 -15.08 -19.56 0.37
C LYS A 279 -15.92 -18.39 -0.10
N ALA A 280 -15.35 -17.48 -0.90
CA ALA A 280 -16.03 -16.37 -1.53
C ALA A 280 -15.65 -16.31 -3.01
N PRO A 281 -16.64 -16.17 -3.93
CA PRO A 281 -16.36 -15.96 -5.34
C PRO A 281 -15.81 -14.59 -5.67
N PHE A 282 -16.04 -13.57 -4.80
CA PHE A 282 -15.70 -12.18 -5.05
C PHE A 282 -14.97 -11.55 -3.86
N PHE A 283 -14.01 -10.67 -4.16
CA PHE A 283 -13.23 -9.93 -3.17
C PHE A 283 -13.08 -8.45 -3.61
N PRO A 284 -13.82 -7.51 -2.99
CA PRO A 284 -13.62 -6.08 -3.21
C PRO A 284 -12.22 -5.65 -2.82
N THR A 285 -11.54 -4.95 -3.71
CA THR A 285 -10.11 -4.64 -3.55
C THR A 285 -9.69 -3.47 -4.44
N GLY A 286 -8.45 -3.04 -4.31
CA GLY A 286 -7.83 -2.07 -5.20
C GLY A 286 -6.99 -2.72 -6.32
N SER A 287 -6.49 -1.88 -7.20
CA SER A 287 -5.69 -2.25 -8.38
C SER A 287 -4.43 -3.08 -8.04
N TRP A 288 -3.95 -3.02 -6.81
CA TRP A 288 -2.77 -3.76 -6.33
C TRP A 288 -2.95 -5.27 -6.24
N HIS A 289 -4.17 -5.79 -6.41
CA HIS A 289 -4.43 -7.24 -6.49
C HIS A 289 -4.70 -7.74 -7.90
N VAL A 290 -4.55 -6.91 -8.94
CA VAL A 290 -4.71 -7.39 -10.33
C VAL A 290 -3.73 -8.52 -10.66
N GLY A 291 -2.58 -8.54 -9.98
CA GLY A 291 -1.59 -9.62 -10.07
C GLY A 291 -2.14 -11.01 -9.73
N ALA A 292 -3.23 -11.13 -8.98
CA ALA A 292 -3.88 -12.41 -8.71
C ALA A 292 -4.44 -13.09 -9.96
N ALA A 293 -4.67 -12.34 -11.05
CA ALA A 293 -5.13 -12.88 -12.32
C ALA A 293 -4.00 -13.51 -13.17
N PHE A 294 -2.73 -13.42 -12.75
CA PHE A 294 -1.59 -13.84 -13.56
C PHE A 294 -0.99 -15.17 -13.09
N SER A 295 -0.44 -15.92 -14.05
CA SER A 295 0.21 -17.21 -13.80
C SER A 295 1.45 -17.08 -12.89
N THR A 296 2.03 -15.87 -12.82
CA THR A 296 3.21 -15.53 -12.01
C THR A 296 2.86 -15.03 -10.61
N SER A 297 1.57 -14.95 -10.26
CA SER A 297 1.14 -14.48 -8.94
C SER A 297 1.79 -15.28 -7.81
N PRO A 298 2.48 -14.63 -6.85
CA PRO A 298 3.06 -15.32 -5.71
C PRO A 298 2.00 -15.74 -4.67
N GLU A 299 0.78 -15.20 -4.73
CA GLU A 299 -0.29 -15.42 -3.76
C GLU A 299 -1.11 -16.68 -4.05
N ILE A 300 -1.11 -17.17 -5.28
CA ILE A 300 -1.92 -18.31 -5.72
C ILE A 300 -1.32 -19.67 -5.34
N PRO A 301 0.01 -19.93 -5.50
CA PRO A 301 0.58 -21.23 -5.18
C PRO A 301 0.35 -21.66 -3.72
N GLY A 302 -0.22 -22.84 -3.53
CA GLY A 302 -0.53 -23.39 -2.20
C GLY A 302 -1.84 -22.89 -1.57
N SER A 303 -2.54 -21.97 -2.22
CA SER A 303 -3.88 -21.54 -1.81
C SER A 303 -4.95 -22.53 -2.27
N ALA A 304 -6.19 -22.39 -1.78
CA ALA A 304 -7.30 -23.23 -2.21
C ALA A 304 -7.81 -22.89 -3.62
N VAL A 305 -7.39 -21.76 -4.19
CA VAL A 305 -7.70 -21.33 -5.55
C VAL A 305 -6.58 -21.68 -6.55
N GLU A 306 -5.56 -22.44 -6.14
CA GLU A 306 -4.50 -22.91 -7.04
C GLU A 306 -5.11 -23.75 -8.17
N GLY A 307 -4.97 -23.28 -9.39
CA GLY A 307 -5.52 -23.91 -10.60
C GLY A 307 -6.89 -23.35 -11.02
N ASP A 308 -7.50 -22.48 -10.25
CA ASP A 308 -8.68 -21.71 -10.68
C ASP A 308 -8.26 -20.52 -11.58
N GLU A 309 -9.13 -20.13 -12.50
CA GLU A 309 -8.99 -18.87 -13.25
C GLU A 309 -9.50 -17.71 -12.41
N ILE A 310 -8.62 -16.76 -12.09
CA ILE A 310 -8.95 -15.52 -11.38
C ILE A 310 -9.02 -14.38 -12.41
N GLY A 311 -10.03 -13.53 -12.30
CA GLY A 311 -10.19 -12.34 -13.10
C GLY A 311 -10.35 -11.10 -12.21
N PHE A 312 -10.34 -9.92 -12.85
CA PHE A 312 -10.46 -8.63 -12.21
C PHE A 312 -11.52 -7.80 -12.93
N ALA A 313 -12.41 -7.16 -12.19
CA ALA A 313 -13.52 -6.37 -12.73
C ALA A 313 -13.76 -5.11 -11.91
N LEU A 314 -14.44 -4.12 -12.49
CA LEU A 314 -14.91 -2.93 -11.77
C LEU A 314 -16.13 -3.29 -10.92
N MET A 315 -16.23 -2.70 -9.73
CA MET A 315 -17.46 -2.75 -8.96
C MET A 315 -18.61 -2.12 -9.79
N PRO A 316 -19.80 -2.74 -9.78
CA PRO A 316 -20.91 -2.26 -10.58
C PRO A 316 -21.44 -0.91 -10.09
N THR A 317 -22.12 -0.17 -10.97
CA THR A 317 -22.82 1.05 -10.58
C THR A 317 -23.91 0.75 -9.54
N MET A 318 -23.86 1.46 -8.42
CA MET A 318 -24.78 1.29 -7.27
C MET A 318 -25.59 2.55 -6.96
N GLY A 319 -25.29 3.66 -7.62
CA GLY A 319 -25.92 4.96 -7.44
C GLY A 319 -26.61 5.46 -8.71
N ASP A 320 -26.65 6.78 -8.85
CA ASP A 320 -27.33 7.47 -9.95
C ASP A 320 -26.50 7.47 -11.24
N THR A 321 -25.17 7.44 -11.11
CA THR A 321 -24.23 7.53 -12.23
C THR A 321 -23.05 6.59 -12.02
N ASP A 322 -22.42 6.17 -13.13
CA ASP A 322 -21.11 5.52 -13.08
C ASP A 322 -20.03 6.58 -12.83
N ALA A 323 -19.29 6.41 -11.75
CA ALA A 323 -18.19 7.32 -11.37
C ALA A 323 -16.80 6.79 -11.77
N GLY A 324 -16.73 5.63 -12.41
CA GLY A 324 -15.46 4.96 -12.66
C GLY A 324 -14.78 4.51 -11.36
N VAL A 325 -13.46 4.47 -11.35
CA VAL A 325 -12.66 4.19 -10.15
C VAL A 325 -12.15 5.47 -9.51
N THR A 326 -11.80 5.42 -8.23
CA THR A 326 -10.95 6.44 -7.61
C THR A 326 -9.50 6.08 -7.80
N SER A 327 -8.62 7.05 -8.03
CA SER A 327 -7.19 6.79 -8.19
C SER A 327 -6.32 7.81 -7.46
N GLY A 328 -5.07 7.44 -7.24
CA GLY A 328 -4.09 8.33 -6.63
C GLY A 328 -2.78 7.65 -6.33
N VAL A 329 -1.87 8.41 -5.73
CA VAL A 329 -0.61 7.90 -5.23
C VAL A 329 -0.90 6.94 -4.07
N ASP A 330 -0.49 5.70 -4.23
CA ASP A 330 -0.63 4.66 -3.21
C ASP A 330 0.58 4.60 -2.28
N PHE A 331 1.75 4.89 -2.84
CA PHE A 331 3.01 4.89 -2.11
C PHE A 331 3.92 6.01 -2.57
N ALA A 332 4.45 6.78 -1.64
CA ALA A 332 5.46 7.80 -1.86
C ALA A 332 6.66 7.60 -0.93
N LEU A 333 7.83 8.13 -1.30
CA LEU A 333 9.04 8.11 -0.50
C LEU A 333 9.42 9.51 -0.04
N ALA A 334 9.67 9.64 1.26
CA ALA A 334 10.24 10.83 1.89
C ALA A 334 11.70 10.59 2.31
N ILE A 335 12.52 11.63 2.23
CA ILE A 335 13.87 11.67 2.76
C ILE A 335 13.85 12.47 4.06
N SER A 336 14.48 11.97 5.12
CA SER A 336 14.54 12.67 6.39
C SER A 336 15.30 13.99 6.30
N ALA A 337 14.69 15.07 6.77
CA ALA A 337 15.35 16.37 6.93
C ALA A 337 16.45 16.35 8.02
N ASP A 338 16.35 15.41 8.98
CA ASP A 338 17.31 15.26 10.10
C ASP A 338 18.57 14.47 9.72
N SER A 339 18.58 13.80 8.57
CA SER A 339 19.74 13.04 8.09
C SER A 339 20.90 13.95 7.70
N SER A 340 22.13 13.43 7.78
CA SER A 340 23.31 14.16 7.31
C SER A 340 23.23 14.42 5.79
N ALA A 341 23.86 15.50 5.32
CA ALA A 341 23.87 15.83 3.89
C ALA A 341 24.41 14.69 3.00
N GLU A 342 25.32 13.87 3.51
CA GLU A 342 25.84 12.68 2.82
C GLU A 342 24.77 11.61 2.66
N LYS A 343 24.01 11.33 3.73
CA LYS A 343 22.89 10.39 3.71
C LYS A 343 21.72 10.90 2.85
N GLN A 344 21.39 12.19 2.92
CA GLN A 344 20.38 12.82 2.06
C GLN A 344 20.75 12.68 0.58
N ALA A 345 22.02 12.91 0.21
CA ALA A 345 22.49 12.73 -1.16
C ALA A 345 22.45 11.26 -1.62
N ALA A 346 22.71 10.30 -0.72
CA ALA A 346 22.60 8.88 -1.01
C ALA A 346 21.10 8.45 -1.13
N ALA A 347 20.26 8.94 -0.24
CA ALA A 347 18.79 8.73 -0.27
C ALA A 347 18.15 9.27 -1.54
N ALA A 348 18.56 10.46 -2.01
CA ALA A 348 18.10 11.04 -3.27
C ALA A 348 18.36 10.14 -4.48
N LYS A 349 19.49 9.41 -4.50
CA LYS A 349 19.77 8.42 -5.55
C LYS A 349 18.80 7.24 -5.48
N PHE A 350 18.48 6.76 -4.28
CA PHE A 350 17.53 5.67 -4.10
C PHE A 350 16.12 6.10 -4.51
N VAL A 351 15.67 7.28 -4.09
CA VAL A 351 14.36 7.81 -4.48
C VAL A 351 14.26 7.93 -6.01
N LYS A 352 15.29 8.47 -6.67
CA LYS A 352 15.34 8.56 -8.13
C LYS A 352 15.30 7.19 -8.80
N PHE A 353 16.08 6.23 -8.29
CA PHE A 353 16.09 4.85 -8.78
C PHE A 353 14.70 4.21 -8.70
N MET A 354 13.97 4.45 -7.60
CA MET A 354 12.62 3.92 -7.39
C MET A 354 11.54 4.65 -8.20
N ALA A 355 11.73 5.92 -8.53
CA ALA A 355 10.71 6.75 -9.20
C ALA A 355 10.79 6.71 -10.74
N VAL A 356 12.01 6.73 -11.32
CA VAL A 356 12.25 6.85 -12.77
C VAL A 356 13.35 5.94 -13.29
N GLY A 357 13.89 5.05 -12.46
CA GLY A 357 14.98 4.13 -12.81
C GLY A 357 14.55 2.68 -12.81
N THR A 358 15.55 1.80 -12.82
CA THR A 358 15.39 0.33 -12.80
C THR A 358 14.51 -0.15 -11.63
N GLY A 359 14.53 0.54 -10.50
CA GLY A 359 13.68 0.20 -9.34
C GLY A 359 12.20 0.34 -9.63
N GLN A 360 11.79 1.37 -10.39
CA GLN A 360 10.41 1.52 -10.83
C GLN A 360 9.98 0.34 -11.72
N GLU A 361 10.81 -0.01 -12.72
CA GLU A 361 10.54 -1.14 -13.61
C GLU A 361 10.42 -2.46 -12.86
N LEU A 362 11.37 -2.76 -11.97
CA LEU A 362 11.38 -3.99 -11.17
C LEU A 362 10.17 -4.09 -10.25
N TRP A 363 9.80 -2.99 -9.59
CA TRP A 363 8.70 -3.04 -8.65
C TRP A 363 7.33 -3.10 -9.34
N THR A 364 7.12 -2.29 -10.38
CA THR A 364 5.85 -2.30 -11.10
C THR A 364 5.62 -3.57 -11.92
N ALA A 365 6.70 -4.30 -12.31
CA ALA A 365 6.58 -5.63 -12.89
C ALA A 365 5.91 -6.66 -11.96
N THR A 366 5.88 -6.41 -10.64
CA THR A 366 5.16 -7.25 -9.67
C THR A 366 3.65 -6.97 -9.64
N LEU A 367 3.21 -5.88 -10.28
CA LEU A 367 1.82 -5.42 -10.37
C LEU A 367 1.14 -5.13 -9.02
N GLN A 368 1.93 -4.88 -7.99
CA GLN A 368 1.43 -4.40 -6.70
C GLN A 368 1.00 -2.93 -6.77
N GLY A 369 1.46 -2.20 -7.79
CA GLY A 369 1.07 -0.83 -8.09
C GLY A 369 1.47 -0.47 -9.52
N PHE A 370 1.02 0.67 -9.95
CA PHE A 370 1.25 1.18 -11.31
C PHE A 370 2.31 2.27 -11.29
N PRO A 371 3.11 2.40 -12.38
CA PRO A 371 4.19 3.37 -12.41
C PRO A 371 3.66 4.81 -12.37
N VAL A 372 4.40 5.66 -11.68
CA VAL A 372 4.22 7.11 -11.74
C VAL A 372 5.02 7.74 -12.86
N SER A 373 6.06 7.07 -13.35
CA SER A 373 6.84 7.50 -14.51
C SER A 373 6.07 7.29 -15.81
N GLU A 374 6.01 8.32 -16.64
CA GLU A 374 5.37 8.23 -17.97
C GLU A 374 6.16 7.37 -18.96
N ASP A 375 7.43 7.08 -18.66
CA ASP A 375 8.32 6.29 -19.52
C ASP A 375 8.27 4.78 -19.19
N VAL A 376 7.64 4.38 -18.08
CA VAL A 376 7.52 2.98 -17.64
C VAL A 376 6.12 2.45 -17.94
N THR A 377 6.06 1.35 -18.67
CA THR A 377 4.80 0.65 -18.99
C THR A 377 4.81 -0.75 -18.38
N VAL A 378 3.64 -1.17 -17.91
CA VAL A 378 3.43 -2.52 -17.40
C VAL A 378 2.95 -3.40 -18.55
N GLU A 379 3.71 -4.46 -18.86
CA GLU A 379 3.37 -5.40 -19.92
C GLU A 379 3.37 -6.85 -19.38
N LEU A 380 2.44 -7.65 -19.87
CA LEU A 380 2.39 -9.09 -19.59
C LEU A 380 3.09 -9.87 -20.69
N GLY A 381 3.65 -11.04 -20.34
CA GLY A 381 4.19 -11.97 -21.30
C GLY A 381 3.10 -12.57 -22.21
N ASP A 382 3.47 -12.92 -23.45
CA ASP A 382 2.56 -13.50 -24.47
C ASP A 382 1.98 -14.87 -24.02
N ASP A 383 2.52 -15.49 -22.99
CA ASP A 383 2.11 -16.79 -22.43
C ASP A 383 1.03 -16.67 -21.36
N GLU A 384 0.69 -15.46 -20.93
CA GLU A 384 -0.41 -15.23 -19.99
C GLU A 384 -1.80 -15.45 -20.62
N SER A 385 -2.80 -15.72 -19.79
CA SER A 385 -4.16 -15.97 -20.25
C SER A 385 -4.82 -14.72 -20.85
N GLU A 386 -5.81 -14.92 -21.74
CA GLU A 386 -6.63 -13.81 -22.25
C GLU A 386 -7.33 -13.05 -21.11
N LEU A 387 -7.71 -13.76 -20.04
CA LEU A 387 -8.33 -13.16 -18.86
C LEU A 387 -7.35 -12.26 -18.10
N ALA A 388 -6.08 -12.67 -17.97
CA ALA A 388 -5.03 -11.87 -17.38
C ALA A 388 -4.79 -10.57 -18.17
N HIS A 389 -4.64 -10.67 -19.49
CA HIS A 389 -4.50 -9.50 -20.36
C HIS A 389 -5.70 -8.54 -20.28
N THR A 390 -6.92 -9.09 -20.25
CA THR A 390 -8.15 -8.29 -20.12
C THR A 390 -8.20 -7.59 -18.76
N SER A 391 -7.83 -8.29 -17.68
CA SER A 391 -7.81 -7.75 -16.32
C SER A 391 -6.81 -6.59 -16.20
N LEU A 392 -5.60 -6.74 -16.75
CA LEU A 392 -4.61 -5.66 -16.76
C LEU A 392 -5.06 -4.48 -17.60
N ALA A 393 -5.55 -4.72 -18.83
CA ALA A 393 -6.00 -3.64 -19.72
C ALA A 393 -7.14 -2.84 -19.07
N LEU A 394 -8.13 -3.51 -18.46
CA LEU A 394 -9.20 -2.88 -17.70
C LEU A 394 -8.66 -1.97 -16.60
N THR A 395 -7.68 -2.48 -15.82
CA THR A 395 -7.11 -1.73 -14.69
C THR A 395 -6.35 -0.50 -15.16
N VAL A 396 -5.50 -0.64 -16.18
CA VAL A 396 -4.73 0.49 -16.75
C VAL A 396 -5.67 1.56 -17.31
N GLU A 397 -6.66 1.16 -18.13
CA GLU A 397 -7.61 2.08 -18.75
C GLU A 397 -8.43 2.82 -17.68
N SER A 398 -8.99 2.11 -16.71
CA SER A 398 -9.81 2.74 -15.66
C SER A 398 -9.02 3.69 -14.75
N LEU A 399 -7.74 3.40 -14.47
CA LEU A 399 -6.87 4.31 -13.72
C LEU A 399 -6.56 5.59 -14.52
N GLN A 400 -6.34 5.47 -15.84
CA GLN A 400 -6.10 6.63 -16.71
C GLN A 400 -7.35 7.51 -16.86
N ASP A 401 -8.53 6.90 -16.89
CA ASP A 401 -9.82 7.59 -17.04
C ASP A 401 -10.41 8.10 -15.72
N SER A 402 -9.77 7.79 -14.59
CA SER A 402 -10.24 8.17 -13.26
C SER A 402 -10.36 9.68 -13.11
N GLN A 403 -11.51 10.15 -12.59
CA GLN A 403 -11.82 11.56 -12.38
C GLN A 403 -11.78 11.96 -10.90
N TYR A 404 -11.70 10.99 -10.00
CA TYR A 404 -11.85 11.19 -8.57
C TYR A 404 -10.62 10.69 -7.80
N ALA A 405 -10.17 11.48 -6.85
CA ALA A 405 -9.07 11.12 -5.98
C ALA A 405 -9.49 10.02 -4.99
N ARG A 406 -8.60 9.06 -4.73
CA ARG A 406 -8.82 8.01 -3.75
C ARG A 406 -8.79 8.54 -2.31
N LYS A 407 -7.92 9.50 -2.03
CA LYS A 407 -7.71 10.02 -0.68
C LYS A 407 -8.35 11.39 -0.49
N LEU A 408 -8.90 11.60 0.70
CA LEU A 408 -9.48 12.87 1.10
C LEU A 408 -8.39 13.81 1.61
N VAL A 409 -8.51 15.09 1.24
CA VAL A 409 -7.69 16.15 1.82
C VAL A 409 -8.58 17.00 2.71
N SER A 410 -8.26 17.05 3.99
CA SER A 410 -9.02 17.81 4.99
C SER A 410 -8.07 18.64 5.85
N PRO A 411 -7.84 19.91 5.50
CA PRO A 411 -6.91 20.74 6.23
C PRO A 411 -7.25 20.83 7.72
N GLY A 412 -6.33 20.37 8.58
CA GLY A 412 -6.48 20.42 10.04
C GLY A 412 -7.35 19.31 10.65
N ASN A 413 -7.68 18.26 9.88
CA ASN A 413 -8.34 17.05 10.40
C ASN A 413 -7.69 15.79 9.81
N ASP A 414 -6.57 15.39 10.37
CA ASP A 414 -5.75 14.26 9.92
C ASP A 414 -6.41 12.90 10.22
N ALA A 415 -7.38 12.88 11.14
CA ALA A 415 -8.12 11.65 11.50
C ALA A 415 -9.37 11.40 10.62
N LEU A 416 -9.68 12.28 9.66
CA LEU A 416 -10.95 12.26 8.93
C LEU A 416 -11.28 10.89 8.31
N GLU A 417 -10.36 10.27 7.59
CA GLU A 417 -10.61 8.97 6.93
C GLU A 417 -10.84 7.86 7.95
N ASN A 418 -10.10 7.87 9.07
CA ASN A 418 -10.32 6.90 10.14
C ASN A 418 -11.66 7.12 10.85
N ASP A 419 -12.02 8.37 11.13
CA ASP A 419 -13.30 8.73 11.75
C ASP A 419 -14.48 8.37 10.84
N LEU A 420 -14.33 8.61 9.54
CA LEU A 420 -15.30 8.21 8.53
C LEU A 420 -15.48 6.68 8.53
N GLY A 421 -14.38 5.90 8.52
CA GLY A 421 -14.45 4.44 8.59
C GLY A 421 -15.17 3.95 9.85
N ILE A 422 -14.89 4.53 11.03
CA ILE A 422 -15.60 4.21 12.27
C ILE A 422 -17.11 4.49 12.18
N ILE A 423 -17.48 5.61 11.54
CA ILE A 423 -18.88 5.98 11.31
C ILE A 423 -19.55 4.99 10.34
N LEU A 424 -18.88 4.61 9.28
CA LEU A 424 -19.37 3.64 8.30
C LEU A 424 -19.62 2.26 8.92
N GLN A 425 -18.77 1.81 9.85
CA GLN A 425 -19.01 0.58 10.60
C GLN A 425 -20.31 0.67 11.43
N LYS A 426 -20.54 1.78 12.12
CA LYS A 426 -21.80 1.98 12.86
C LYS A 426 -23.03 2.00 11.94
N ILE A 427 -22.91 2.65 10.78
CA ILE A 427 -23.98 2.69 9.77
C ILE A 427 -24.26 1.28 9.24
N ALA A 428 -23.22 0.50 8.93
CA ALA A 428 -23.37 -0.90 8.54
C ALA A 428 -24.08 -1.75 9.61
N ASP A 429 -23.82 -1.47 10.89
CA ASP A 429 -24.46 -2.10 12.04
C ASP A 429 -25.88 -1.56 12.35
N GLY A 430 -26.44 -0.67 11.52
CA GLY A 430 -27.82 -0.20 11.56
C GLY A 430 -28.03 1.17 12.21
N ALA A 431 -26.97 1.96 12.44
CA ALA A 431 -27.12 3.35 12.86
C ALA A 431 -27.72 4.20 11.73
N ASP A 432 -28.34 5.34 12.10
CA ASP A 432 -28.95 6.25 11.12
C ASP A 432 -27.86 7.02 10.34
N PRO A 433 -27.81 6.88 8.99
CA PRO A 433 -26.76 7.46 8.17
C PRO A 433 -26.60 8.99 8.33
N ALA A 434 -27.72 9.74 8.31
CA ALA A 434 -27.66 11.18 8.42
C ALA A 434 -27.13 11.65 9.79
N SER A 435 -27.57 10.98 10.86
CA SER A 435 -27.13 11.30 12.22
C SER A 435 -25.65 11.02 12.46
N GLU A 436 -25.14 9.92 11.91
CA GLU A 436 -23.72 9.56 12.07
C GLU A 436 -22.83 10.46 11.22
N LEU A 437 -23.17 10.70 9.94
CA LEU A 437 -22.42 11.62 9.08
C LEU A 437 -22.39 13.05 9.64
N ALA A 438 -23.50 13.56 10.22
CA ALA A 438 -23.55 14.88 10.84
C ALA A 438 -22.52 15.06 11.97
N THR A 439 -21.99 13.98 12.56
CA THR A 439 -20.95 14.05 13.59
C THR A 439 -19.59 14.53 13.05
N LEU A 440 -19.38 14.45 11.72
CA LEU A 440 -18.18 14.96 11.06
C LEU A 440 -18.23 16.48 10.76
N ASN A 441 -19.35 17.15 10.96
CA ASN A 441 -19.52 18.58 10.71
C ASN A 441 -18.85 19.51 11.76
N ASN A 442 -18.06 18.99 12.73
CA ASN A 442 -17.54 19.78 13.85
C ASN A 442 -16.04 20.00 13.77
#